data_bd2ed72f0340e4f94a67408a8b6f1dee
#
_entry.id   bd2ed72f0340e4f94a67408a8b6f1dee
#
_cell.length_a   1.000
_cell.length_b   1.000
_cell.length_c   1.000
_cell.angle_alpha   90.00
_cell.angle_beta   90.00
_cell.angle_gamma   90.00
#
_symmetry.space_group_name_H-M   'P 1'
#
loop_
_entity.id
_entity.type
_entity.pdbx_description
1 polymer ?
#
loop_
_entity_poly.entity_id
_entity_poly.type
_entity_poly.pdbx_seq_one_letter_code
_entity_poly.pdbx_strand_id
1 'polypeptide(L)'
;MKAPAVILTLLLCTTAALAQRLVPDSSLAPLVRATAADEQSVRTFYDLRFSDARLNALDELARRRLADLAQVDFDTLDSPAQTDAVLLRLHLEDLIQSNALDRRRLAEMRPLLPYLALVERLEADRSAMAPLDLPSLAEAVSQIPAQIREVRARIVKPDENSAEGAIVVSRSLALRAAAASSEALDKLDRWDRHYRDFVPEFSWWMDTPLRKAREAIRDYEGYLRRDLALQKGEDDDPLVGDPVGRDRLVQELARELIAYSPEELIAIGQRELAWCQDELRKAAREMGFGDDIRAAIEKVKHQHVPPGEQAAYITRQAEEAIAFVDQLVTVPDLCRRLWRTQMIPTHDQRLWPFAAYGDAVVMVSYATDEMDTADKRMAMRGNNRHFTRIVVPHELIPGHHLQRFMSDRVRTYRQLFATPFFIEGWALYWESELWDRGYARNCEDRVGMLFWRSHRAARIIVSLRFHLGEMTPPEMVDFLVDQVGHERASATSEVRRYINGMYSPLYQVAYMIGSLQLRALKAEVLDQGRMSFRQFNDAVLEQGPIPVELVRAQLLGLPLHADHRSEWRFDDR
;
A
#
# COMPACT_ATOMS: atom_id res chain seq x y z
N MET A 1 13.51 61.58 53.98
CA MET A 1 13.55 60.12 53.99
C MET A 1 13.20 59.65 52.57
N LYS A 2 14.20 59.19 51.86
CA LYS A 2 14.10 58.74 50.45
C LYS A 2 13.95 57.21 50.46
N ALA A 3 12.88 56.69 49.87
CA ALA A 3 12.67 55.29 49.64
C ALA A 3 13.47 54.80 48.41
N PRO A 4 14.08 53.60 48.42
CA PRO A 4 14.80 53.09 47.27
C PRO A 4 13.82 52.45 46.29
N ALA A 5 13.99 52.77 44.99
CA ALA A 5 13.32 52.10 43.89
C ALA A 5 13.91 50.71 43.67
N VAL A 6 13.08 49.66 43.79
CA VAL A 6 13.42 48.30 43.42
C VAL A 6 13.19 48.16 41.91
N ILE A 7 14.26 48.03 41.15
CA ILE A 7 14.24 47.70 39.73
C ILE A 7 13.98 46.18 39.62
N LEU A 8 12.76 45.82 39.19
CA LEU A 8 12.39 44.46 38.88
C LEU A 8 12.86 44.14 37.45
N THR A 9 13.99 43.50 37.32
CA THR A 9 14.47 43.00 36.02
C THR A 9 13.62 41.77 35.62
N LEU A 10 12.63 42.00 34.73
CA LEU A 10 11.94 40.88 34.08
C LEU A 10 12.93 40.19 33.14
N LEU A 11 13.40 39.00 33.54
CA LEU A 11 13.97 38.05 32.61
C LEU A 11 12.85 37.56 31.67
N LEU A 12 12.78 38.13 30.49
CA LEU A 12 12.05 37.54 29.37
C LEU A 12 12.79 36.27 28.95
N CYS A 13 12.44 35.12 29.54
CA CYS A 13 12.67 33.86 28.92
C CYS A 13 11.84 33.81 27.64
N THR A 14 12.48 34.16 26.53
CA THR A 14 11.95 33.85 25.21
C THR A 14 11.97 32.32 25.07
N THR A 15 10.92 31.68 25.53
CA THR A 15 10.55 30.36 24.99
C THR A 15 10.25 30.62 23.53
N ALA A 16 11.23 30.35 22.67
CA ALA A 16 10.98 30.17 21.26
C ALA A 16 10.07 28.92 21.16
N ALA A 17 8.76 29.17 21.31
CA ALA A 17 7.77 28.26 20.79
C ALA A 17 8.14 28.15 19.30
N LEU A 18 8.66 26.99 18.88
CA LEU A 18 8.78 26.63 17.48
C LEU A 18 7.35 26.67 16.91
N ALA A 19 6.92 27.87 16.50
CA ALA A 19 5.75 27.99 15.66
C ALA A 19 6.04 27.09 14.48
N GLN A 20 5.24 26.05 14.32
CA GLN A 20 5.30 25.15 13.18
C GLN A 20 5.30 26.04 11.94
N ARG A 21 6.40 26.05 11.20
CA ARG A 21 6.57 26.94 10.05
C ARG A 21 5.51 26.55 9.04
N LEU A 22 4.51 27.40 8.84
CA LEU A 22 3.49 27.19 7.83
C LEU A 22 4.17 27.25 6.46
N VAL A 23 4.36 26.10 5.84
CA VAL A 23 4.82 26.03 4.45
C VAL A 23 3.64 26.40 3.56
N PRO A 24 3.75 27.46 2.76
CA PRO A 24 2.64 27.88 1.91
C PRO A 24 2.33 26.84 0.84
N ASP A 25 1.06 26.73 0.50
CA ASP A 25 0.61 25.95 -0.65
C ASP A 25 1.10 26.60 -1.95
N SER A 26 1.31 25.81 -3.00
CA SER A 26 1.64 26.31 -4.33
C SER A 26 0.43 26.97 -5.00
N SER A 27 0.68 27.73 -6.06
CA SER A 27 -0.39 28.34 -6.87
C SER A 27 -1.30 27.31 -7.55
N LEU A 28 -0.85 26.05 -7.76
CA LEU A 28 -1.63 24.97 -8.33
C LEU A 28 -2.42 24.13 -7.30
N ALA A 29 -2.23 24.35 -6.01
CA ALA A 29 -2.95 23.61 -4.97
C ALA A 29 -4.49 23.64 -5.13
N PRO A 30 -5.14 24.75 -5.53
CA PRO A 30 -6.58 24.76 -5.80
C PRO A 30 -6.99 23.78 -6.91
N LEU A 31 -6.23 23.70 -8.01
CA LEU A 31 -6.50 22.75 -9.11
C LEU A 31 -6.34 21.31 -8.66
N VAL A 32 -5.32 21.00 -7.89
CA VAL A 32 -5.10 19.65 -7.33
C VAL A 32 -6.25 19.24 -6.41
N ARG A 33 -6.68 20.14 -5.51
CA ARG A 33 -7.84 19.86 -4.63
C ARG A 33 -9.13 19.65 -5.41
N ALA A 34 -9.37 20.46 -6.44
CA ALA A 34 -10.54 20.33 -7.30
C ALA A 34 -10.51 18.97 -8.03
N THR A 35 -9.36 18.57 -8.56
CA THR A 35 -9.20 17.27 -9.22
C THR A 35 -9.49 16.11 -8.26
N ALA A 36 -8.94 16.13 -7.05
CA ALA A 36 -9.19 15.11 -6.04
C ALA A 36 -10.68 15.04 -5.65
N ALA A 37 -11.34 16.19 -5.49
CA ALA A 37 -12.76 16.27 -5.18
C ALA A 37 -13.64 15.75 -6.33
N ASP A 38 -13.30 16.08 -7.56
CA ASP A 38 -14.03 15.62 -8.75
C ASP A 38 -13.85 14.12 -8.97
N GLU A 39 -12.64 13.56 -8.79
CA GLU A 39 -12.43 12.12 -8.83
C GLU A 39 -13.28 11.39 -7.77
N GLN A 40 -13.27 11.90 -6.54
CA GLN A 40 -14.08 11.34 -5.48
C GLN A 40 -15.59 11.42 -5.81
N SER A 41 -16.04 12.50 -6.40
CA SER A 41 -17.44 12.70 -6.84
C SER A 41 -17.82 11.70 -7.92
N VAL A 42 -16.97 11.50 -8.94
CA VAL A 42 -17.18 10.49 -9.99
C VAL A 42 -17.21 9.08 -9.40
N ARG A 43 -16.26 8.76 -8.52
CA ARG A 43 -16.19 7.44 -7.87
C ARG A 43 -17.37 7.16 -6.95
N THR A 44 -17.95 8.18 -6.34
CA THR A 44 -19.14 8.08 -5.49
C THR A 44 -20.42 7.96 -6.31
N PHE A 45 -20.54 8.70 -7.40
CA PHE A 45 -21.72 8.67 -8.26
C PHE A 45 -21.79 7.38 -9.08
N TYR A 46 -20.68 7.00 -9.73
CA TYR A 46 -20.54 5.73 -10.47
C TYR A 46 -19.85 4.70 -9.56
N ASP A 47 -20.56 4.21 -8.58
CA ASP A 47 -19.97 3.42 -7.51
C ASP A 47 -19.89 1.90 -7.81
N LEU A 48 -20.33 1.44 -8.98
CA LEU A 48 -20.03 0.11 -9.51
C LEU A 48 -18.62 0.14 -10.13
N ARG A 49 -17.68 -0.55 -9.48
CA ARG A 49 -16.25 -0.46 -9.82
C ARG A 49 -15.95 -0.86 -11.26
N PHE A 50 -16.50 -1.99 -11.70
CA PHE A 50 -16.28 -2.52 -13.04
C PHE A 50 -17.46 -2.18 -13.94
N SER A 51 -17.61 -0.90 -14.29
CA SER A 51 -18.63 -0.42 -15.24
C SER A 51 -18.02 0.53 -16.26
N ASP A 52 -18.52 0.46 -17.50
CA ASP A 52 -18.08 1.37 -18.57
C ASP A 52 -18.39 2.83 -18.22
N ALA A 53 -19.51 3.09 -17.55
CA ALA A 53 -19.93 4.44 -17.17
C ALA A 53 -18.88 5.10 -16.25
N ARG A 54 -18.41 4.37 -15.22
CA ARG A 54 -17.37 4.86 -14.31
C ARG A 54 -16.05 5.09 -15.02
N LEU A 55 -15.59 4.12 -15.82
CA LEU A 55 -14.30 4.22 -16.52
C LEU A 55 -14.31 5.36 -17.54
N ASN A 56 -15.43 5.59 -18.24
CA ASN A 56 -15.58 6.69 -19.19
C ASN A 56 -15.59 8.05 -18.48
N ALA A 57 -16.31 8.18 -17.36
CA ALA A 57 -16.38 9.43 -16.59
C ALA A 57 -15.01 9.82 -16.01
N LEU A 58 -14.25 8.85 -15.50
CA LEU A 58 -12.88 9.08 -15.01
C LEU A 58 -11.93 9.48 -16.14
N ASP A 59 -12.02 8.84 -17.30
CA ASP A 59 -11.21 9.21 -18.46
C ASP A 59 -11.55 10.61 -18.99
N GLU A 60 -12.82 10.97 -19.01
CA GLU A 60 -13.26 12.31 -19.43
C GLU A 60 -12.71 13.36 -18.45
N LEU A 61 -12.84 13.12 -17.15
CA LEU A 61 -12.26 13.99 -16.12
C LEU A 61 -10.76 14.16 -16.33
N ALA A 62 -10.03 13.05 -16.48
CA ALA A 62 -8.58 13.08 -16.64
C ALA A 62 -8.15 13.88 -17.87
N ARG A 63 -8.80 13.64 -19.04
CA ARG A 63 -8.49 14.39 -20.28
C ARG A 63 -8.81 15.87 -20.15
N ARG A 64 -9.92 16.23 -19.49
CA ARG A 64 -10.27 17.63 -19.23
C ARG A 64 -9.23 18.30 -18.36
N ARG A 65 -8.81 17.67 -17.25
CA ARG A 65 -7.79 18.21 -16.37
C ARG A 65 -6.41 18.33 -17.02
N LEU A 66 -6.04 17.39 -17.89
CA LEU A 66 -4.83 17.51 -18.71
C LEU A 66 -4.91 18.71 -19.66
N ALA A 67 -6.07 18.95 -20.27
CA ALA A 67 -6.28 20.11 -21.13
C ALA A 67 -6.22 21.44 -20.33
N ASP A 68 -6.81 21.48 -19.12
CA ASP A 68 -6.71 22.63 -18.21
C ASP A 68 -5.23 22.90 -17.85
N LEU A 69 -4.49 21.86 -17.50
CA LEU A 69 -3.07 21.96 -17.13
C LEU A 69 -2.21 22.44 -18.32
N ALA A 70 -2.53 22.04 -19.54
CA ALA A 70 -1.83 22.46 -20.75
C ALA A 70 -2.00 23.96 -21.08
N GLN A 71 -2.99 24.66 -20.48
CA GLN A 71 -3.15 26.11 -20.61
C GLN A 71 -2.29 26.89 -19.62
N VAL A 72 -1.68 26.21 -18.65
CA VAL A 72 -0.80 26.84 -17.67
C VAL A 72 0.58 27.04 -18.29
N ASP A 73 1.10 28.25 -18.27
CA ASP A 73 2.48 28.52 -18.69
C ASP A 73 3.43 28.02 -17.60
N PHE A 74 3.99 26.83 -17.83
CA PHE A 74 4.84 26.11 -16.88
C PHE A 74 6.08 26.92 -16.46
N ASP A 75 6.67 27.69 -17.38
CA ASP A 75 7.90 28.43 -17.14
C ASP A 75 7.69 29.66 -16.24
N THR A 76 6.43 30.10 -16.10
CA THR A 76 6.06 31.21 -15.19
C THR A 76 5.77 30.73 -13.76
N LEU A 77 5.65 29.43 -13.54
CA LEU A 77 5.38 28.85 -12.22
C LEU A 77 6.62 28.91 -11.31
N ASP A 78 6.37 29.10 -10.03
CA ASP A 78 7.40 28.87 -9.01
C ASP A 78 7.73 27.37 -8.88
N SER A 79 8.89 27.06 -8.33
CA SER A 79 9.37 25.66 -8.23
C SER A 79 8.40 24.70 -7.52
N PRO A 80 7.69 25.05 -6.42
CA PRO A 80 6.64 24.20 -5.86
C PRO A 80 5.47 23.95 -6.81
N ALA A 81 5.05 24.95 -7.60
CA ALA A 81 3.97 24.79 -8.56
C ALA A 81 4.40 23.99 -9.79
N GLN A 82 5.64 24.12 -10.25
CA GLN A 82 6.21 23.25 -11.30
C GLN A 82 6.19 21.77 -10.86
N THR A 83 6.57 21.51 -9.60
CA THR A 83 6.47 20.15 -9.02
C THR A 83 5.03 19.64 -9.06
N ASP A 84 4.07 20.45 -8.63
CA ASP A 84 2.66 20.05 -8.60
C ASP A 84 2.06 19.86 -10.01
N ALA A 85 2.54 20.62 -11.00
CA ALA A 85 2.16 20.44 -12.40
C ALA A 85 2.64 19.08 -12.93
N VAL A 86 3.89 18.70 -12.67
CA VAL A 86 4.43 17.39 -13.05
C VAL A 86 3.66 16.27 -12.34
N LEU A 87 3.42 16.39 -11.03
CA LEU A 87 2.65 15.41 -10.25
C LEU A 87 1.24 15.21 -10.79
N LEU A 88 0.54 16.32 -11.07
CA LEU A 88 -0.83 16.26 -11.58
C LEU A 88 -0.89 15.61 -12.96
N ARG A 89 0.05 15.94 -13.85
CA ARG A 89 0.15 15.30 -15.17
C ARG A 89 0.36 13.78 -15.02
N LEU A 90 1.35 13.35 -14.25
CA LEU A 90 1.64 11.92 -14.03
C LEU A 90 0.45 11.17 -13.43
N HIS A 91 -0.25 11.77 -12.47
CA HIS A 91 -1.44 11.20 -11.86
C HIS A 91 -2.58 10.99 -12.88
N LEU A 92 -2.86 12.01 -13.71
CA LEU A 92 -3.93 11.94 -14.71
C LEU A 92 -3.61 10.96 -15.86
N GLU A 93 -2.35 10.91 -16.29
CA GLU A 93 -1.87 9.93 -17.27
C GLU A 93 -2.01 8.49 -16.73
N ASP A 94 -1.62 8.25 -15.47
CA ASP A 94 -1.79 6.93 -14.84
C ASP A 94 -3.27 6.56 -14.66
N LEU A 95 -4.14 7.51 -14.34
CA LEU A 95 -5.58 7.26 -14.23
C LEU A 95 -6.14 6.71 -15.55
N ILE A 96 -5.77 7.31 -16.69
CA ILE A 96 -6.18 6.83 -18.03
C ILE A 96 -5.62 5.41 -18.31
N GLN A 97 -4.34 5.17 -17.98
CA GLN A 97 -3.70 3.87 -18.19
C GLN A 97 -4.30 2.78 -17.29
N SER A 98 -4.59 3.10 -16.04
CA SER A 98 -5.23 2.20 -15.08
C SER A 98 -6.66 1.84 -15.53
N ASN A 99 -7.42 2.82 -16.02
CA ASN A 99 -8.74 2.58 -16.60
C ASN A 99 -8.67 1.67 -17.84
N ALA A 100 -7.64 1.81 -18.68
CA ALA A 100 -7.44 0.92 -19.84
C ALA A 100 -7.18 -0.52 -19.41
N LEU A 101 -6.43 -0.75 -18.32
CA LEU A 101 -6.25 -2.08 -17.73
C LEU A 101 -7.57 -2.62 -17.17
N ASP A 102 -8.33 -1.81 -16.44
CA ASP A 102 -9.62 -2.22 -15.87
C ASP A 102 -10.66 -2.54 -16.95
N ARG A 103 -10.63 -1.85 -18.11
CA ARG A 103 -11.47 -2.22 -19.28
C ARG A 103 -11.10 -3.61 -19.82
N ARG A 104 -9.80 -3.92 -19.94
CA ARG A 104 -9.37 -5.27 -20.37
C ARG A 104 -9.86 -6.33 -19.40
N ARG A 105 -9.70 -6.11 -18.11
CA ARG A 105 -10.17 -7.01 -17.05
C ARG A 105 -11.69 -7.18 -17.07
N LEU A 106 -12.43 -6.10 -17.30
CA LEU A 106 -13.87 -6.14 -17.45
C LEU A 106 -14.28 -6.97 -18.68
N ALA A 107 -13.61 -6.78 -19.82
CA ALA A 107 -13.86 -7.56 -21.03
C ALA A 107 -13.62 -9.07 -20.82
N GLU A 108 -12.58 -9.45 -20.06
CA GLU A 108 -12.31 -10.84 -19.68
C GLU A 108 -13.41 -11.43 -18.76
N MET A 109 -13.96 -10.62 -17.85
CA MET A 109 -15.00 -11.06 -16.90
C MET A 109 -16.41 -11.12 -17.51
N ARG A 110 -16.73 -10.28 -18.51
CA ARG A 110 -18.08 -10.17 -19.07
C ARG A 110 -18.71 -11.50 -19.50
N PRO A 111 -17.99 -12.43 -20.16
CA PRO A 111 -18.57 -13.72 -20.52
C PRO A 111 -19.00 -14.55 -19.31
N LEU A 112 -18.42 -14.30 -18.12
CA LEU A 112 -18.76 -14.97 -16.87
C LEU A 112 -19.90 -14.29 -16.11
N LEU A 113 -20.24 -13.04 -16.41
CA LEU A 113 -21.15 -12.20 -15.66
C LEU A 113 -22.32 -11.71 -16.53
N PRO A 114 -23.20 -12.61 -17.02
CA PRO A 114 -24.25 -12.27 -18.01
C PRO A 114 -25.28 -11.27 -17.46
N TYR A 115 -25.41 -11.15 -16.14
CA TYR A 115 -26.33 -10.24 -15.46
C TYR A 115 -25.72 -8.85 -15.17
N LEU A 116 -24.41 -8.65 -15.37
CA LEU A 116 -23.73 -7.40 -14.99
C LEU A 116 -24.31 -6.19 -15.72
N ALA A 117 -24.56 -6.28 -17.03
CA ALA A 117 -25.16 -5.21 -17.82
C ALA A 117 -26.58 -4.82 -17.34
N LEU A 118 -27.37 -5.80 -16.85
CA LEU A 118 -28.67 -5.51 -16.24
C LEU A 118 -28.49 -4.72 -14.94
N VAL A 119 -27.57 -5.13 -14.08
CA VAL A 119 -27.30 -4.43 -12.80
C VAL A 119 -26.79 -3.01 -13.04
N GLU A 120 -25.89 -2.82 -14.02
CA GLU A 120 -25.43 -1.48 -14.44
C GLU A 120 -26.60 -0.59 -14.86
N ARG A 121 -27.53 -1.12 -15.68
CA ARG A 121 -28.72 -0.39 -16.10
C ARG A 121 -29.63 -0.04 -14.93
N LEU A 122 -29.92 -1.00 -14.03
CA LEU A 122 -30.76 -0.75 -12.85
C LEU A 122 -30.20 0.37 -11.96
N GLU A 123 -28.89 0.40 -11.76
CA GLU A 123 -28.23 1.48 -10.99
C GLU A 123 -28.27 2.82 -11.74
N ALA A 124 -28.06 2.83 -13.05
CA ALA A 124 -28.16 4.05 -13.86
C ALA A 124 -29.59 4.62 -13.84
N ASP A 125 -30.61 3.76 -14.05
CA ASP A 125 -32.02 4.14 -14.02
C ASP A 125 -32.44 4.67 -12.64
N ARG A 126 -31.99 4.03 -11.55
CA ARG A 126 -32.20 4.51 -10.18
C ARG A 126 -31.58 5.90 -9.95
N SER A 127 -30.35 6.10 -10.41
CA SER A 127 -29.63 7.38 -10.25
C SER A 127 -30.28 8.50 -11.08
N ALA A 128 -30.85 8.17 -12.23
CA ALA A 128 -31.58 9.09 -13.09
C ALA A 128 -33.04 9.31 -12.66
N MET A 129 -33.52 8.63 -11.60
CA MET A 129 -34.94 8.62 -11.22
C MET A 129 -35.86 8.22 -12.39
N ALA A 130 -35.40 7.27 -13.21
CA ALA A 130 -36.16 6.81 -14.36
C ALA A 130 -37.47 6.12 -13.95
N PRO A 131 -38.55 6.23 -14.75
CA PRO A 131 -39.80 5.50 -14.48
C PRO A 131 -39.58 3.98 -14.46
N LEU A 132 -40.22 3.28 -13.51
CA LEU A 132 -40.12 1.83 -13.39
C LEU A 132 -41.15 1.14 -14.27
N ASP A 133 -40.71 0.30 -15.20
CA ASP A 133 -41.52 -0.72 -15.85
C ASP A 133 -41.35 -2.06 -15.11
N LEU A 134 -42.08 -2.23 -14.01
CA LEU A 134 -41.95 -3.38 -13.11
C LEU A 134 -42.20 -4.74 -13.80
N PRO A 135 -43.19 -4.90 -14.74
CA PRO A 135 -43.33 -6.16 -15.48
C PRO A 135 -42.07 -6.53 -16.27
N SER A 136 -41.57 -5.61 -17.10
CA SER A 136 -40.37 -5.84 -17.92
C SER A 136 -39.10 -6.07 -17.05
N LEU A 137 -38.96 -5.35 -15.93
CA LEU A 137 -37.87 -5.53 -15.01
C LEU A 137 -37.93 -6.90 -14.29
N ALA A 138 -39.12 -7.35 -13.88
CA ALA A 138 -39.32 -8.65 -13.27
C ALA A 138 -38.98 -9.79 -14.26
N GLU A 139 -39.37 -9.65 -15.52
CA GLU A 139 -39.00 -10.59 -16.57
C GLU A 139 -37.48 -10.65 -16.75
N ALA A 140 -36.80 -9.50 -16.91
CA ALA A 140 -35.35 -9.42 -17.07
C ALA A 140 -34.60 -10.05 -15.87
N VAL A 141 -34.99 -9.72 -14.64
CA VAL A 141 -34.37 -10.29 -13.42
C VAL A 141 -34.62 -11.79 -13.30
N SER A 142 -35.82 -12.29 -13.76
CA SER A 142 -36.14 -13.71 -13.74
C SER A 142 -35.28 -14.58 -14.65
N GLN A 143 -34.61 -13.98 -15.65
CA GLN A 143 -33.68 -14.68 -16.56
C GLN A 143 -32.31 -14.95 -15.96
N ILE A 144 -31.89 -14.23 -14.92
CA ILE A 144 -30.56 -14.35 -14.32
C ILE A 144 -30.20 -15.80 -13.96
N PRO A 145 -31.05 -16.59 -13.27
CA PRO A 145 -30.72 -17.97 -12.94
C PRO A 145 -30.49 -18.86 -14.18
N ALA A 146 -31.22 -18.64 -15.28
CA ALA A 146 -31.04 -19.39 -16.51
C ALA A 146 -29.72 -19.02 -17.20
N GLN A 147 -29.42 -17.74 -17.31
CA GLN A 147 -28.17 -17.22 -17.87
C GLN A 147 -26.94 -17.75 -17.11
N ILE A 148 -27.00 -17.78 -15.79
CA ILE A 148 -25.92 -18.34 -14.96
C ILE A 148 -25.72 -19.84 -15.24
N ARG A 149 -26.80 -20.62 -15.35
CA ARG A 149 -26.69 -22.05 -15.68
C ARG A 149 -26.05 -22.28 -17.05
N GLU A 150 -26.42 -21.49 -18.05
CA GLU A 150 -25.86 -21.54 -19.39
C GLU A 150 -24.35 -21.24 -19.38
N VAL A 151 -23.94 -20.15 -18.73
CA VAL A 151 -22.53 -19.79 -18.60
C VAL A 151 -21.75 -20.88 -17.87
N ARG A 152 -22.29 -21.36 -16.74
CA ARG A 152 -21.63 -22.41 -15.93
C ARG A 152 -21.38 -23.70 -16.72
N ALA A 153 -22.31 -24.08 -17.60
CA ALA A 153 -22.17 -25.27 -18.45
C ALA A 153 -21.04 -25.15 -19.51
N ARG A 154 -20.60 -23.93 -19.80
CA ARG A 154 -19.52 -23.65 -20.77
C ARG A 154 -18.15 -23.45 -20.13
N ILE A 155 -18.08 -23.33 -18.81
CA ILE A 155 -16.81 -23.11 -18.11
C ILE A 155 -15.96 -24.37 -18.11
N VAL A 156 -14.68 -24.21 -18.48
CA VAL A 156 -13.64 -25.23 -18.42
C VAL A 156 -12.40 -24.68 -17.73
N LYS A 157 -11.60 -25.55 -17.10
CA LYS A 157 -10.29 -25.17 -16.54
C LYS A 157 -9.23 -25.12 -17.64
N PRO A 158 -8.12 -24.36 -17.44
CA PRO A 158 -7.07 -24.20 -18.46
C PRO A 158 -6.47 -25.51 -18.97
N ASP A 159 -6.42 -26.55 -18.12
CA ASP A 159 -5.81 -27.85 -18.42
C ASP A 159 -6.80 -28.85 -19.04
N GLU A 160 -8.06 -28.47 -19.26
CA GLU A 160 -9.09 -29.32 -19.84
C GLU A 160 -9.21 -29.07 -21.35
N ASN A 161 -9.43 -30.14 -22.12
CA ASN A 161 -9.70 -30.02 -23.56
C ASN A 161 -10.96 -29.18 -23.80
N SER A 162 -10.81 -28.06 -24.49
CA SER A 162 -11.90 -27.12 -24.72
C SER A 162 -12.72 -27.50 -25.96
N ALA A 163 -14.03 -27.66 -25.80
CA ALA A 163 -14.96 -27.70 -26.92
C ALA A 163 -15.15 -26.30 -27.52
N GLU A 164 -15.65 -26.22 -28.75
CA GLU A 164 -16.00 -24.94 -29.38
C GLU A 164 -17.01 -24.16 -28.52
N GLY A 165 -16.72 -22.89 -28.21
CA GLY A 165 -17.55 -22.03 -27.36
C GLY A 165 -17.34 -22.22 -25.85
N ALA A 166 -16.35 -23.01 -25.41
CA ALA A 166 -15.95 -23.10 -24.00
C ALA A 166 -15.35 -21.78 -23.49
N ILE A 167 -15.56 -21.49 -22.21
CA ILE A 167 -14.97 -20.35 -21.50
C ILE A 167 -13.87 -20.87 -20.60
N VAL A 168 -12.61 -20.60 -20.96
CA VAL A 168 -11.45 -21.01 -20.16
C VAL A 168 -11.27 -20.03 -19.00
N VAL A 169 -11.30 -20.54 -17.77
CA VAL A 169 -11.28 -19.71 -16.55
C VAL A 169 -10.06 -20.04 -15.69
N SER A 170 -9.12 -19.11 -15.61
CA SER A 170 -8.01 -19.18 -14.66
C SER A 170 -8.49 -18.87 -13.22
N ARG A 171 -7.70 -19.28 -12.21
CA ARG A 171 -8.02 -18.97 -10.81
C ARG A 171 -8.11 -17.47 -10.53
N SER A 172 -7.24 -16.66 -11.12
CA SER A 172 -7.24 -15.20 -10.97
C SER A 172 -8.48 -14.57 -11.62
N LEU A 173 -8.87 -15.04 -12.82
CA LEU A 173 -10.10 -14.60 -13.48
C LEU A 173 -11.34 -14.99 -12.66
N ALA A 174 -11.38 -16.21 -12.11
CA ALA A 174 -12.46 -16.65 -11.24
C ALA A 174 -12.62 -15.77 -9.99
N LEU A 175 -11.51 -15.39 -9.34
CA LEU A 175 -11.54 -14.48 -8.18
C LEU A 175 -12.01 -13.08 -8.55
N ARG A 176 -11.57 -12.54 -9.68
CA ARG A 176 -12.04 -11.23 -10.17
C ARG A 176 -13.54 -11.26 -10.47
N ALA A 177 -14.00 -12.31 -11.15
CA ALA A 177 -15.42 -12.49 -11.44
C ALA A 177 -16.26 -12.70 -10.17
N ALA A 178 -15.75 -13.44 -9.16
CA ALA A 178 -16.40 -13.60 -7.87
C ALA A 178 -16.54 -12.24 -7.14
N ALA A 179 -15.49 -11.42 -7.11
CA ALA A 179 -15.54 -10.09 -6.51
C ALA A 179 -16.56 -9.17 -7.22
N ALA A 180 -16.59 -9.18 -8.55
CA ALA A 180 -17.59 -8.43 -9.32
C ALA A 180 -19.03 -8.96 -9.12
N SER A 181 -19.20 -10.27 -8.90
CA SER A 181 -20.49 -10.88 -8.53
C SER A 181 -20.98 -10.42 -7.17
N SER A 182 -20.12 -10.37 -6.17
CA SER A 182 -20.44 -9.83 -4.84
C SER A 182 -20.87 -8.37 -4.93
N GLU A 183 -20.12 -7.54 -5.68
CA GLU A 183 -20.47 -6.14 -5.88
C GLU A 183 -21.82 -5.98 -6.60
N ALA A 184 -22.09 -6.76 -7.66
CA ALA A 184 -23.35 -6.75 -8.36
C ALA A 184 -24.53 -7.14 -7.45
N LEU A 185 -24.33 -8.11 -6.54
CA LEU A 185 -25.32 -8.51 -5.55
C LEU A 185 -25.64 -7.38 -4.58
N ASP A 186 -24.62 -6.68 -4.07
CA ASP A 186 -24.79 -5.53 -3.18
C ASP A 186 -25.57 -4.38 -3.86
N LYS A 187 -25.34 -4.15 -5.17
CA LYS A 187 -26.09 -3.18 -5.96
C LYS A 187 -27.56 -3.59 -6.10
N LEU A 188 -27.81 -4.85 -6.42
CA LEU A 188 -29.16 -5.38 -6.55
C LEU A 188 -29.93 -5.29 -5.22
N ASP A 189 -29.26 -5.54 -4.09
CA ASP A 189 -29.83 -5.38 -2.75
C ASP A 189 -30.13 -3.91 -2.42
N ARG A 190 -29.28 -2.98 -2.84
CA ARG A 190 -29.50 -1.55 -2.65
C ARG A 190 -30.64 -1.05 -3.52
N TRP A 191 -30.72 -1.50 -4.78
CA TRP A 191 -31.80 -1.19 -5.70
C TRP A 191 -33.16 -1.65 -5.14
N ASP A 192 -33.26 -2.88 -4.62
CA ASP A 192 -34.44 -3.41 -3.97
C ASP A 192 -34.87 -2.55 -2.77
N ARG A 193 -33.95 -2.26 -1.83
CA ARG A 193 -34.26 -1.42 -0.66
C ARG A 193 -34.70 0.00 -1.04
N HIS A 194 -34.23 0.53 -2.16
CA HIS A 194 -34.60 1.87 -2.60
C HIS A 194 -36.07 1.98 -3.01
N TYR A 195 -36.64 0.93 -3.60
CA TYR A 195 -38.00 0.98 -4.13
C TYR A 195 -39.05 0.24 -3.28
N ARG A 196 -38.64 -0.76 -2.52
CA ARG A 196 -39.54 -1.71 -1.84
C ARG A 196 -40.60 -1.04 -0.97
N ASP A 197 -40.25 -0.02 -0.22
CA ASP A 197 -41.15 0.65 0.74
C ASP A 197 -41.87 1.87 0.14
N PHE A 198 -41.50 2.28 -1.06
CA PHE A 198 -42.01 3.51 -1.68
C PHE A 198 -42.89 3.26 -2.90
N VAL A 199 -42.75 2.10 -3.58
CA VAL A 199 -43.53 1.74 -4.75
C VAL A 199 -44.47 0.60 -4.40
N PRO A 200 -45.82 0.83 -4.32
CA PRO A 200 -46.74 -0.16 -3.77
C PRO A 200 -46.76 -1.51 -4.48
N GLU A 201 -46.59 -1.52 -5.81
CA GLU A 201 -46.60 -2.75 -6.62
C GLU A 201 -45.24 -3.43 -6.72
N PHE A 202 -44.17 -2.82 -6.16
CA PHE A 202 -42.82 -3.31 -6.33
C PHE A 202 -42.64 -4.74 -5.79
N SER A 203 -43.03 -4.98 -4.55
CA SER A 203 -42.90 -6.31 -3.94
C SER A 203 -43.72 -7.37 -4.69
N TRP A 204 -44.91 -7.01 -5.17
CA TRP A 204 -45.75 -7.94 -5.91
C TRP A 204 -45.08 -8.44 -7.19
N TRP A 205 -44.38 -7.56 -7.91
CA TRP A 205 -43.66 -7.93 -9.13
C TRP A 205 -42.27 -8.54 -8.85
N MET A 206 -41.52 -8.01 -7.85
CA MET A 206 -40.10 -8.23 -7.75
C MET A 206 -39.65 -9.25 -6.68
N ASP A 207 -40.51 -9.58 -5.69
CA ASP A 207 -40.07 -10.49 -4.58
C ASP A 207 -39.54 -11.83 -5.08
N THR A 208 -40.27 -12.52 -5.95
CA THR A 208 -39.88 -13.84 -6.45
C THR A 208 -38.67 -13.76 -7.42
N PRO A 209 -38.67 -12.87 -8.44
CA PRO A 209 -37.51 -12.68 -9.31
C PRO A 209 -36.23 -12.35 -8.55
N LEU A 210 -36.27 -11.36 -7.65
CA LEU A 210 -35.10 -10.92 -6.88
C LEU A 210 -34.56 -12.01 -5.95
N ARG A 211 -35.44 -12.72 -5.24
CA ARG A 211 -35.01 -13.83 -4.38
C ARG A 211 -34.26 -14.90 -5.17
N LYS A 212 -34.83 -15.34 -6.31
CA LYS A 212 -34.20 -16.37 -7.18
C LYS A 212 -32.89 -15.87 -7.80
N ALA A 213 -32.83 -14.61 -8.22
CA ALA A 213 -31.63 -14.01 -8.77
C ALA A 213 -30.51 -13.94 -7.74
N ARG A 214 -30.81 -13.49 -6.53
CA ARG A 214 -29.86 -13.43 -5.41
C ARG A 214 -29.30 -14.80 -5.03
N GLU A 215 -30.19 -15.80 -4.91
CA GLU A 215 -29.78 -17.18 -4.63
C GLU A 215 -28.81 -17.67 -5.72
N ALA A 216 -29.17 -17.49 -7.00
CA ALA A 216 -28.35 -17.92 -8.13
C ALA A 216 -27.00 -17.18 -8.20
N ILE A 217 -26.95 -15.86 -7.94
CA ILE A 217 -25.70 -15.09 -7.95
C ILE A 217 -24.80 -15.51 -6.77
N ARG A 218 -25.34 -15.72 -5.56
CA ARG A 218 -24.56 -16.21 -4.41
C ARG A 218 -23.99 -17.59 -4.65
N ASP A 219 -24.78 -18.51 -5.16
CA ASP A 219 -24.33 -19.87 -5.48
C ASP A 219 -23.23 -19.85 -6.55
N TYR A 220 -23.38 -18.95 -7.53
CA TYR A 220 -22.40 -18.79 -8.61
C TYR A 220 -21.12 -18.12 -8.13
N GLU A 221 -21.20 -17.09 -7.29
CA GLU A 221 -20.05 -16.48 -6.63
C GLU A 221 -19.28 -17.53 -5.83
N GLY A 222 -20.01 -18.34 -5.05
CA GLY A 222 -19.42 -19.44 -4.30
C GLY A 222 -18.73 -20.47 -5.20
N TYR A 223 -19.31 -20.81 -6.36
CA TYR A 223 -18.70 -21.68 -7.35
C TYR A 223 -17.39 -21.09 -7.92
N LEU A 224 -17.42 -19.81 -8.34
CA LEU A 224 -16.24 -19.13 -8.85
C LEU A 224 -15.10 -19.10 -7.81
N ARG A 225 -15.43 -18.81 -6.56
CA ARG A 225 -14.46 -18.68 -5.46
C ARG A 225 -13.95 -20.02 -4.97
N ARG A 226 -14.85 -20.94 -4.60
CA ARG A 226 -14.49 -22.20 -3.92
C ARG A 226 -14.10 -23.29 -4.88
N ASP A 227 -14.81 -23.44 -6.01
CA ASP A 227 -14.62 -24.59 -6.91
C ASP A 227 -13.62 -24.28 -8.03
N LEU A 228 -13.60 -23.05 -8.56
CA LEU A 228 -12.66 -22.68 -9.62
C LEU A 228 -11.36 -22.07 -9.06
N ALA A 229 -11.46 -21.12 -8.14
CA ALA A 229 -10.27 -20.48 -7.57
C ALA A 229 -9.70 -21.25 -6.37
N LEU A 230 -10.42 -22.23 -5.83
CA LEU A 230 -10.05 -23.03 -4.66
C LEU A 230 -9.82 -22.21 -3.39
N GLN A 231 -10.55 -21.08 -3.25
CA GLN A 231 -10.47 -20.19 -2.08
C GLN A 231 -11.65 -20.48 -1.14
N LYS A 232 -11.39 -21.28 -0.10
CA LYS A 232 -12.39 -21.67 0.90
C LYS A 232 -12.35 -20.82 2.17
N GLY A 233 -11.30 -19.99 2.32
CA GLY A 233 -11.00 -19.22 3.52
C GLY A 233 -10.14 -20.00 4.52
N GLU A 234 -9.50 -21.08 4.08
CA GLU A 234 -8.64 -21.97 4.87
C GLU A 234 -7.16 -21.58 4.72
N ASP A 235 -6.32 -21.98 5.66
CA ASP A 235 -4.89 -21.63 5.66
C ASP A 235 -4.11 -22.29 4.54
N ASP A 236 -4.55 -23.46 4.11
CA ASP A 236 -4.00 -24.24 3.01
C ASP A 236 -4.56 -23.87 1.63
N ASP A 237 -5.44 -22.85 1.56
CA ASP A 237 -5.90 -22.32 0.28
C ASP A 237 -4.70 -21.96 -0.62
N PRO A 238 -4.75 -22.31 -1.92
CA PRO A 238 -3.67 -22.00 -2.83
C PRO A 238 -3.44 -20.50 -2.92
N LEU A 239 -2.18 -20.12 -3.07
CA LEU A 239 -1.82 -18.73 -3.34
C LEU A 239 -2.20 -18.36 -4.77
N VAL A 240 -3.14 -17.43 -4.91
CA VAL A 240 -3.63 -16.97 -6.22
C VAL A 240 -3.33 -15.50 -6.37
N GLY A 241 -2.67 -15.14 -7.48
CA GLY A 241 -2.36 -13.77 -7.84
C GLY A 241 -2.53 -13.53 -9.33
N ASP A 242 -2.43 -12.26 -9.73
CA ASP A 242 -2.65 -11.80 -11.09
C ASP A 242 -1.43 -11.00 -11.57
N PRO A 243 -0.42 -11.65 -12.21
CA PRO A 243 0.75 -10.97 -12.73
C PRO A 243 0.38 -9.89 -13.75
N VAL A 244 0.95 -8.69 -13.62
CA VAL A 244 0.57 -7.54 -14.46
C VAL A 244 1.40 -7.43 -15.75
N GLY A 245 2.51 -8.15 -15.84
CA GLY A 245 3.42 -8.13 -16.97
C GLY A 245 4.39 -6.94 -16.96
N ARG A 246 5.43 -7.05 -17.81
CA ARG A 246 6.54 -6.10 -17.89
C ARG A 246 6.09 -4.68 -18.26
N ASP A 247 5.19 -4.56 -19.23
CA ASP A 247 4.77 -3.24 -19.73
C ASP A 247 4.09 -2.41 -18.64
N ARG A 248 3.24 -3.05 -17.81
CA ARG A 248 2.60 -2.36 -16.68
C ARG A 248 3.63 -1.97 -15.61
N LEU A 249 4.60 -2.81 -15.30
CA LEU A 249 5.68 -2.46 -14.37
C LEU A 249 6.47 -1.23 -14.85
N VAL A 250 6.84 -1.17 -16.14
CA VAL A 250 7.55 -0.03 -16.72
C VAL A 250 6.70 1.26 -16.64
N GLN A 251 5.40 1.17 -16.89
CA GLN A 251 4.49 2.31 -16.76
C GLN A 251 4.42 2.82 -15.32
N GLU A 252 4.31 1.92 -14.34
CA GLU A 252 4.29 2.31 -12.92
C GLU A 252 5.62 2.90 -12.46
N LEU A 253 6.76 2.35 -12.92
CA LEU A 253 8.08 2.93 -12.64
C LEU A 253 8.23 4.35 -13.22
N ALA A 254 7.74 4.58 -14.43
CA ALA A 254 7.74 5.90 -15.05
C ALA A 254 6.90 6.91 -14.26
N ARG A 255 5.73 6.51 -13.75
CA ARG A 255 4.88 7.32 -12.85
C ARG A 255 5.61 7.70 -11.56
N GLU A 256 6.35 6.76 -10.98
CA GLU A 256 7.13 6.96 -9.76
C GLU A 256 8.46 7.69 -10.01
N LEU A 257 8.73 8.08 -11.25
CA LEU A 257 9.99 8.73 -11.67
C LEU A 257 11.23 7.88 -11.31
N ILE A 258 11.18 6.59 -11.62
CA ILE A 258 12.28 5.65 -11.39
C ILE A 258 12.89 5.24 -12.73
N ALA A 259 14.14 5.67 -12.97
CA ALA A 259 14.87 5.47 -14.23
C ALA A 259 15.58 4.10 -14.31
N TYR A 260 14.95 3.05 -13.77
CA TYR A 260 15.45 1.68 -13.79
C TYR A 260 14.45 0.73 -14.43
N SER A 261 14.93 -0.30 -15.10
CA SER A 261 14.10 -1.41 -15.53
C SER A 261 13.78 -2.35 -14.36
N PRO A 262 12.74 -3.19 -14.45
CA PRO A 262 12.47 -4.21 -13.45
C PRO A 262 13.67 -5.13 -13.19
N GLU A 263 14.41 -5.49 -14.24
CA GLU A 263 15.59 -6.37 -14.18
C GLU A 263 16.75 -5.70 -13.40
N GLU A 264 16.99 -4.41 -13.64
CA GLU A 264 17.98 -3.63 -12.88
C GLU A 264 17.61 -3.54 -11.41
N LEU A 265 16.31 -3.35 -11.08
CA LEU A 265 15.83 -3.34 -9.70
C LEU A 265 15.99 -4.70 -9.03
N ILE A 266 15.77 -5.81 -9.75
CA ILE A 266 16.06 -7.16 -9.24
C ILE A 266 17.55 -7.29 -8.91
N ALA A 267 18.44 -6.80 -9.79
CA ALA A 267 19.88 -6.82 -9.54
C ALA A 267 20.28 -5.99 -8.31
N ILE A 268 19.64 -4.82 -8.09
CA ILE A 268 19.80 -4.03 -6.86
C ILE A 268 19.37 -4.85 -5.65
N GLY A 269 18.18 -5.48 -5.69
CA GLY A 269 17.69 -6.34 -4.62
C GLY A 269 18.64 -7.50 -4.29
N GLN A 270 19.24 -8.11 -5.29
CA GLN A 270 20.23 -9.19 -5.11
C GLN A 270 21.51 -8.69 -4.42
N ARG A 271 22.04 -7.52 -4.82
CA ARG A 271 23.22 -6.91 -4.15
C ARG A 271 22.92 -6.56 -2.68
N GLU A 272 21.79 -5.95 -2.42
CA GLU A 272 21.38 -5.62 -1.03
C GLU A 272 21.20 -6.88 -0.16
N LEU A 273 20.61 -7.94 -0.72
CA LEU A 273 20.45 -9.21 -0.01
C LEU A 273 21.82 -9.85 0.29
N ALA A 274 22.73 -9.85 -0.69
CA ALA A 274 24.09 -10.37 -0.50
C ALA A 274 24.85 -9.60 0.59
N TRP A 275 24.74 -8.27 0.58
CA TRP A 275 25.32 -7.43 1.64
C TRP A 275 24.75 -7.79 3.02
N CYS A 276 23.43 -7.96 3.13
CA CYS A 276 22.80 -8.38 4.39
C CYS A 276 23.32 -9.74 4.87
N GLN A 277 23.49 -10.71 3.96
CA GLN A 277 24.01 -12.04 4.28
C GLN A 277 25.47 -11.96 4.76
N ASP A 278 26.29 -11.09 4.17
CA ASP A 278 27.67 -10.87 4.63
C ASP A 278 27.72 -10.27 6.05
N GLU A 279 26.88 -9.28 6.33
CA GLU A 279 26.78 -8.70 7.67
C GLU A 279 26.20 -9.70 8.70
N LEU A 280 25.23 -10.54 8.29
CA LEU A 280 24.70 -11.62 9.11
C LEU A 280 25.79 -12.66 9.46
N ARG A 281 26.68 -13.03 8.51
CA ARG A 281 27.83 -13.92 8.79
C ARG A 281 28.76 -13.31 9.84
N LYS A 282 29.03 -11.99 9.76
CA LYS A 282 29.85 -11.29 10.79
C LYS A 282 29.18 -11.40 12.17
N ALA A 283 27.87 -11.10 12.25
CA ALA A 283 27.12 -11.21 13.50
C ALA A 283 27.09 -12.66 14.03
N ALA A 284 26.89 -13.66 13.15
CA ALA A 284 26.91 -15.08 13.52
C ALA A 284 28.25 -15.52 14.11
N ARG A 285 29.39 -15.08 13.53
CA ARG A 285 30.72 -15.33 14.05
C ARG A 285 30.92 -14.73 15.48
N GLU A 286 30.47 -13.50 15.67
CA GLU A 286 30.50 -12.83 16.98
C GLU A 286 29.64 -13.54 18.03
N MET A 287 28.54 -14.17 17.63
CA MET A 287 27.68 -14.96 18.49
C MET A 287 28.18 -16.40 18.72
N GLY A 288 29.30 -16.79 18.09
CA GLY A 288 29.92 -18.10 18.25
C GLY A 288 29.36 -19.20 17.32
N PHE A 289 28.60 -18.84 16.28
CA PHE A 289 28.01 -19.80 15.31
C PHE A 289 28.85 -19.94 14.02
N GLY A 290 30.04 -19.36 13.94
CA GLY A 290 30.82 -19.34 12.69
C GLY A 290 30.04 -18.67 11.58
N ASP A 291 29.98 -19.30 10.41
CA ASP A 291 29.27 -18.77 9.25
C ASP A 291 27.79 -19.20 9.17
N ASP A 292 27.28 -19.88 10.19
CA ASP A 292 25.91 -20.38 10.24
C ASP A 292 24.93 -19.26 10.62
N ILE A 293 24.50 -18.50 9.59
CA ILE A 293 23.49 -17.44 9.71
C ILE A 293 22.18 -17.99 10.27
N ARG A 294 21.77 -19.22 9.86
CA ARG A 294 20.52 -19.82 10.28
C ARG A 294 20.51 -20.09 11.78
N ALA A 295 21.60 -20.64 12.32
CA ALA A 295 21.75 -20.84 13.76
C ALA A 295 21.68 -19.52 14.55
N ALA A 296 22.30 -18.45 14.05
CA ALA A 296 22.23 -17.13 14.67
C ALA A 296 20.81 -16.56 14.69
N ILE A 297 20.08 -16.63 13.56
CA ILE A 297 18.67 -16.21 13.45
C ILE A 297 17.79 -17.05 14.39
N GLU A 298 17.97 -18.37 14.43
CA GLU A 298 17.22 -19.25 15.32
C GLU A 298 17.44 -18.92 16.79
N LYS A 299 18.69 -18.63 17.20
CA LYS A 299 19.00 -18.16 18.55
C LYS A 299 18.23 -16.89 18.91
N VAL A 300 18.17 -15.92 17.98
CA VAL A 300 17.46 -14.65 18.17
C VAL A 300 15.94 -14.86 18.27
N LYS A 301 15.36 -15.71 17.42
CA LYS A 301 13.93 -16.03 17.44
C LYS A 301 13.46 -16.58 18.80
N HIS A 302 14.31 -17.27 19.54
CA HIS A 302 13.98 -17.80 20.87
C HIS A 302 13.98 -16.74 21.97
N GLN A 303 14.40 -15.52 21.70
CA GLN A 303 14.50 -14.43 22.68
C GLN A 303 13.24 -13.52 22.61
N HIS A 304 12.10 -14.05 22.97
CA HIS A 304 10.84 -13.31 23.01
C HIS A 304 10.40 -12.98 24.45
N VAL A 305 9.43 -12.08 24.60
CA VAL A 305 8.81 -11.78 25.90
C VAL A 305 7.71 -12.80 26.23
N PRO A 306 7.36 -13.00 27.51
CA PRO A 306 6.19 -13.79 27.86
C PRO A 306 4.90 -13.24 27.25
N PRO A 307 3.89 -14.09 26.97
CA PRO A 307 2.55 -13.63 26.62
C PRO A 307 2.00 -12.63 27.64
N GLY A 308 1.35 -11.57 27.17
CA GLY A 308 0.85 -10.47 27.99
C GLY A 308 1.84 -9.30 28.22
N GLU A 309 3.12 -9.48 27.94
CA GLU A 309 4.13 -8.43 28.13
C GLU A 309 4.49 -7.68 26.82
N GLN A 310 4.03 -8.15 25.68
CA GLN A 310 4.45 -7.63 24.37
C GLN A 310 4.14 -6.14 24.21
N ALA A 311 2.95 -5.68 24.50
CA ALA A 311 2.57 -4.28 24.35
C ALA A 311 3.43 -3.34 25.21
N ALA A 312 3.68 -3.70 26.47
CA ALA A 312 4.54 -2.93 27.36
C ALA A 312 6.01 -2.92 26.88
N TYR A 313 6.48 -4.03 26.32
CA TYR A 313 7.82 -4.10 25.75
C TYR A 313 7.98 -3.21 24.52
N ILE A 314 7.01 -3.24 23.61
CA ILE A 314 6.96 -2.38 22.42
C ILE A 314 6.93 -0.89 22.82
N THR A 315 6.14 -0.52 23.83
CA THR A 315 6.08 0.86 24.34
C THR A 315 7.47 1.34 24.81
N ARG A 316 8.20 0.52 25.57
CA ARG A 316 9.59 0.87 25.98
C ARG A 316 10.53 1.02 24.79
N GLN A 317 10.45 0.13 23.78
CA GLN A 317 11.27 0.26 22.57
C GLN A 317 10.94 1.55 21.80
N ALA A 318 9.67 1.95 21.76
CA ALA A 318 9.26 3.21 21.15
C ALA A 318 9.84 4.43 21.89
N GLU A 319 9.78 4.45 23.21
CA GLU A 319 10.39 5.52 24.03
C GLU A 319 11.91 5.62 23.81
N GLU A 320 12.61 4.47 23.76
CA GLU A 320 14.05 4.41 23.46
C GLU A 320 14.35 4.97 22.05
N ALA A 321 13.55 4.61 21.04
CA ALA A 321 13.73 5.11 19.67
C ALA A 321 13.49 6.61 19.57
N ILE A 322 12.43 7.12 20.20
CA ILE A 322 12.12 8.56 20.25
C ILE A 322 13.26 9.36 20.89
N ALA A 323 13.80 8.86 21.99
CA ALA A 323 14.94 9.49 22.66
C ALA A 323 16.21 9.47 21.79
N PHE A 324 16.45 8.37 21.06
CA PHE A 324 17.62 8.22 20.18
C PHE A 324 17.62 9.22 19.03
N VAL A 325 16.44 9.49 18.44
CA VAL A 325 16.33 10.37 17.25
C VAL A 325 16.11 11.84 17.58
N ASP A 326 16.06 12.24 18.83
CA ASP A 326 15.66 13.58 19.28
C ASP A 326 16.49 14.73 18.66
N GLN A 327 17.78 14.48 18.37
CA GLN A 327 18.67 15.46 17.71
C GLN A 327 18.77 15.26 16.19
N LEU A 328 18.13 14.23 15.64
CA LEU A 328 18.28 13.82 14.24
C LEU A 328 17.15 14.29 13.34
N VAL A 329 15.97 14.52 13.90
CA VAL A 329 14.78 15.01 13.22
C VAL A 329 13.89 15.76 14.21
N THR A 330 13.14 16.75 13.73
CA THR A 330 12.19 17.47 14.58
C THR A 330 10.92 16.64 14.78
N VAL A 331 10.65 16.25 16.04
CA VAL A 331 9.43 15.54 16.42
C VAL A 331 8.50 16.53 17.13
N PRO A 332 7.37 16.95 16.51
CA PRO A 332 6.41 17.83 17.14
C PRO A 332 5.86 17.25 18.45
N ASP A 333 5.57 18.10 19.44
CA ASP A 333 5.16 17.67 20.78
C ASP A 333 3.91 16.76 20.78
N LEU A 334 2.90 17.10 19.98
CA LEU A 334 1.71 16.26 19.84
C LEU A 334 2.02 14.91 19.19
N CYS A 335 2.90 14.88 18.18
CA CYS A 335 3.35 13.64 17.57
C CYS A 335 4.07 12.76 18.59
N ARG A 336 4.96 13.34 19.39
CA ARG A 336 5.72 12.66 20.43
C ARG A 336 4.86 12.00 21.49
N ARG A 337 3.69 12.57 21.81
CA ARG A 337 2.83 12.17 22.95
C ARG A 337 1.58 11.41 22.56
N LEU A 338 1.03 11.64 21.36
CA LEU A 338 -0.28 11.11 20.99
C LEU A 338 -0.15 9.84 20.12
N TRP A 339 0.32 8.78 20.72
CA TRP A 339 0.34 7.44 20.15
C TRP A 339 0.10 6.38 21.23
N ARG A 340 -0.22 5.18 20.81
CA ARG A 340 -0.40 4.03 21.71
C ARG A 340 -0.02 2.72 21.02
N THR A 341 0.22 1.68 21.82
CA THR A 341 0.39 0.31 21.36
C THR A 341 -0.93 -0.46 21.53
N GLN A 342 -1.31 -1.25 20.55
CA GLN A 342 -2.51 -2.09 20.57
C GLN A 342 -2.19 -3.46 19.98
N MET A 343 -2.80 -4.51 20.53
CA MET A 343 -2.72 -5.84 19.95
C MET A 343 -3.62 -5.96 18.71
N ILE A 344 -3.13 -6.63 17.67
CA ILE A 344 -3.94 -6.98 16.49
C ILE A 344 -4.90 -8.10 16.90
N PRO A 345 -6.21 -8.01 16.60
CA PRO A 345 -7.16 -9.09 16.85
C PRO A 345 -6.73 -10.39 16.16
N THR A 346 -7.00 -11.55 16.76
CA THR A 346 -6.52 -12.86 16.29
C THR A 346 -6.85 -13.12 14.82
N HIS A 347 -8.10 -12.82 14.40
CA HIS A 347 -8.54 -13.04 13.01
C HIS A 347 -7.79 -12.17 11.99
N ASP A 348 -7.27 -11.00 12.40
CA ASP A 348 -6.52 -10.09 11.54
C ASP A 348 -5.03 -10.45 11.46
N GLN A 349 -4.48 -11.17 12.46
CA GLN A 349 -3.06 -11.57 12.49
C GLN A 349 -2.68 -12.49 11.33
N ARG A 350 -3.64 -13.14 10.70
CA ARG A 350 -3.47 -13.92 9.48
C ARG A 350 -3.00 -13.07 8.29
N LEU A 351 -3.39 -11.80 8.23
CA LEU A 351 -2.98 -10.83 7.21
C LEU A 351 -1.82 -9.96 7.67
N TRP A 352 -1.75 -9.67 8.97
CA TRP A 352 -0.70 -8.85 9.58
C TRP A 352 0.01 -9.62 10.70
N PRO A 353 0.92 -10.56 10.35
CA PRO A 353 1.55 -11.45 11.34
C PRO A 353 2.61 -10.76 12.21
N PHE A 354 2.96 -9.51 11.95
CA PHE A 354 4.02 -8.77 12.65
C PHE A 354 3.50 -7.51 13.32
N ALA A 355 3.72 -6.36 12.69
CA ALA A 355 3.24 -5.08 13.15
C ALA A 355 2.67 -4.27 11.99
N ALA A 356 1.87 -3.26 12.32
CA ALA A 356 1.32 -2.29 11.39
C ALA A 356 1.11 -0.96 12.10
N TYR A 357 1.04 0.12 11.33
CA TYR A 357 0.69 1.44 11.82
C TYR A 357 -0.67 1.88 11.29
N GLY A 358 -1.47 2.52 12.13
CA GLY A 358 -2.71 3.18 11.73
C GLY A 358 -3.23 4.10 12.84
N ASP A 359 -3.67 5.29 12.47
CA ASP A 359 -4.33 6.27 13.37
C ASP A 359 -3.63 6.50 14.71
N ALA A 360 -2.33 6.76 14.67
CA ALA A 360 -1.47 6.95 15.84
C ALA A 360 -1.38 5.70 16.75
N VAL A 361 -1.61 4.52 16.20
CA VAL A 361 -1.51 3.24 16.90
C VAL A 361 -0.42 2.39 16.25
N VAL A 362 0.51 1.90 17.07
CA VAL A 362 1.37 0.77 16.70
C VAL A 362 0.62 -0.51 17.03
N MET A 363 0.14 -1.16 16.01
CA MET A 363 -0.54 -2.46 16.14
C MET A 363 0.48 -3.58 16.07
N VAL A 364 0.40 -4.55 16.98
CA VAL A 364 1.35 -5.66 17.06
C VAL A 364 0.64 -7.00 17.16
N SER A 365 1.18 -7.98 16.44
CA SER A 365 0.74 -9.37 16.54
C SER A 365 1.52 -10.11 17.61
N TYR A 366 0.85 -11.01 18.33
CA TYR A 366 1.48 -11.90 19.28
C TYR A 366 0.59 -13.12 19.56
N ALA A 367 1.13 -14.08 20.32
CA ALA A 367 0.38 -15.28 20.69
C ALA A 367 -0.92 -14.95 21.44
N THR A 368 -2.03 -15.58 21.05
CA THR A 368 -3.36 -15.47 21.67
C THR A 368 -3.86 -16.85 22.14
N ASP A 369 -4.87 -16.86 23.00
CA ASP A 369 -5.44 -18.10 23.57
C ASP A 369 -6.06 -19.02 22.50
N GLU A 370 -6.59 -18.45 21.44
CA GLU A 370 -7.27 -19.15 20.35
C GLU A 370 -6.30 -19.89 19.39
N MET A 371 -5.02 -19.51 19.38
CA MET A 371 -4.01 -20.15 18.55
C MET A 371 -3.65 -21.53 19.08
N ASP A 372 -3.32 -22.46 18.20
CA ASP A 372 -2.70 -23.71 18.60
C ASP A 372 -1.26 -23.49 19.11
N THR A 373 -0.62 -24.55 19.63
CA THR A 373 0.73 -24.43 20.23
C THR A 373 1.79 -24.08 19.19
N ALA A 374 1.66 -24.52 17.94
CA ALA A 374 2.61 -24.23 16.87
C ALA A 374 2.51 -22.76 16.47
N ASP A 375 1.30 -22.26 16.28
CA ASP A 375 1.03 -20.86 15.94
C ASP A 375 1.44 -19.90 17.04
N LYS A 376 1.17 -20.22 18.32
CA LYS A 376 1.65 -19.46 19.46
C LYS A 376 3.17 -19.29 19.44
N ARG A 377 3.88 -20.41 19.22
CA ARG A 377 5.36 -20.38 19.12
C ARG A 377 5.83 -19.55 17.94
N MET A 378 5.22 -19.72 16.78
CA MET A 378 5.56 -18.97 15.56
C MET A 378 5.32 -17.46 15.75
N ALA A 379 4.18 -17.05 16.29
CA ALA A 379 3.87 -15.64 16.57
C ALA A 379 4.89 -15.00 17.52
N MET A 380 5.30 -15.70 18.60
CA MET A 380 6.32 -15.21 19.52
C MET A 380 7.72 -15.15 18.88
N ARG A 381 8.09 -16.14 18.06
CA ARG A 381 9.37 -16.19 17.36
C ARG A 381 9.48 -15.09 16.30
N GLY A 382 8.41 -14.83 15.54
CA GLY A 382 8.34 -13.77 14.54
C GLY A 382 8.35 -12.36 15.15
N ASN A 383 7.85 -12.21 16.38
CA ASN A 383 7.76 -10.93 17.10
C ASN A 383 8.67 -10.90 18.34
N ASN A 384 9.88 -11.45 18.22
CA ASN A 384 10.88 -11.49 19.29
C ASN A 384 11.46 -10.11 19.59
N ARG A 385 12.22 -10.01 20.69
CA ARG A 385 12.76 -8.75 21.22
C ARG A 385 13.65 -7.98 20.25
N HIS A 386 14.38 -8.68 19.40
CA HIS A 386 15.38 -8.11 18.50
C HIS A 386 14.78 -7.74 17.14
N PHE A 387 13.77 -8.53 16.67
CA PHE A 387 13.03 -8.20 15.46
C PHE A 387 12.19 -6.93 15.66
N THR A 388 11.51 -6.81 16.80
CA THR A 388 10.69 -5.63 17.08
C THR A 388 11.51 -4.35 17.29
N ARG A 389 12.80 -4.46 17.61
CA ARG A 389 13.65 -3.29 17.87
C ARG A 389 13.74 -2.33 16.68
N ILE A 390 13.76 -2.83 15.47
CA ILE A 390 13.77 -1.96 14.28
C ILE A 390 12.36 -1.74 13.69
N VAL A 391 11.45 -2.69 13.89
CA VAL A 391 10.07 -2.54 13.42
C VAL A 391 9.35 -1.41 14.17
N VAL A 392 9.56 -1.26 15.47
CA VAL A 392 8.92 -0.21 16.27
C VAL A 392 9.26 1.20 15.78
N PRO A 393 10.51 1.62 15.59
CA PRO A 393 10.82 2.92 15.01
C PRO A 393 10.36 3.07 13.55
N HIS A 394 10.27 1.99 12.77
CA HIS A 394 9.68 1.98 11.43
C HIS A 394 8.19 2.37 11.48
N GLU A 395 7.42 1.74 12.35
CA GLU A 395 5.97 2.01 12.46
C GLU A 395 5.67 3.34 13.17
N LEU A 396 6.51 3.78 14.10
CA LEU A 396 6.21 4.93 14.93
C LEU A 396 7.08 6.16 14.59
N ILE A 397 8.06 6.45 15.43
CA ILE A 397 8.98 7.60 15.32
C ILE A 397 10.40 7.06 15.27
N PRO A 398 11.13 7.41 14.25
CA PRO A 398 10.94 8.46 13.24
C PRO A 398 10.18 8.03 11.97
N GLY A 399 9.61 6.82 11.91
CA GLY A 399 8.97 6.25 10.73
C GLY A 399 7.56 6.78 10.43
N HIS A 400 6.62 5.85 10.23
CA HIS A 400 5.28 6.14 9.69
C HIS A 400 4.48 7.15 10.50
N HIS A 401 4.50 7.10 11.83
CA HIS A 401 3.75 8.04 12.64
C HIS A 401 4.21 9.48 12.45
N LEU A 402 5.53 9.73 12.48
CA LEU A 402 6.06 11.07 12.23
C LEU A 402 5.76 11.53 10.81
N GLN A 403 5.99 10.67 9.81
CA GLN A 403 5.73 10.97 8.41
C GLN A 403 4.27 11.32 8.18
N ARG A 404 3.34 10.51 8.68
CA ARG A 404 1.90 10.74 8.55
C ARG A 404 1.47 12.00 9.28
N PHE A 405 1.96 12.21 10.51
CA PHE A 405 1.68 13.42 11.28
C PHE A 405 2.04 14.69 10.52
N MET A 406 3.18 14.70 9.82
CA MET A 406 3.61 15.84 9.01
C MET A 406 2.78 15.97 7.73
N SER A 407 2.54 14.88 7.01
CA SER A 407 1.75 14.87 5.76
C SER A 407 0.30 15.35 5.95
N ASP A 408 -0.27 15.14 7.13
CA ASP A 408 -1.62 15.62 7.46
C ASP A 408 -1.67 17.13 7.80
N ARG A 409 -0.52 17.81 7.84
CA ARG A 409 -0.38 19.24 8.23
C ARG A 409 0.31 20.11 7.21
N VAL A 410 1.16 19.52 6.39
CA VAL A 410 1.97 20.27 5.41
C VAL A 410 1.59 19.80 4.02
N ARG A 411 1.25 20.76 3.14
CA ARG A 411 0.88 20.51 1.73
C ARG A 411 -0.11 19.34 1.59
N THR A 412 -1.16 19.34 2.39
CA THR A 412 -2.14 18.25 2.52
C THR A 412 -2.78 17.83 1.19
N TYR A 413 -2.87 18.74 0.22
CA TYR A 413 -3.36 18.48 -1.13
C TYR A 413 -2.49 17.47 -1.90
N ARG A 414 -1.21 17.34 -1.56
CA ARG A 414 -0.29 16.36 -2.15
C ARG A 414 -0.58 14.91 -1.76
N GLN A 415 -1.52 14.67 -0.82
CA GLN A 415 -2.03 13.32 -0.54
C GLN A 415 -2.62 12.63 -1.78
N LEU A 416 -3.09 13.39 -2.77
CA LEU A 416 -3.51 12.85 -4.07
C LEU A 416 -2.39 12.09 -4.80
N PHE A 417 -1.14 12.46 -4.55
CA PHE A 417 0.06 11.94 -5.20
C PHE A 417 0.87 11.01 -4.30
N ALA A 418 0.28 10.61 -3.16
CA ALA A 418 0.99 9.80 -2.19
C ALA A 418 1.55 8.51 -2.81
N THR A 419 2.85 8.29 -2.61
CA THR A 419 3.55 7.15 -3.15
C THR A 419 4.13 6.26 -2.05
N PRO A 420 4.05 4.92 -2.20
CA PRO A 420 4.71 4.00 -1.28
C PRO A 420 6.24 4.17 -1.28
N PHE A 421 6.85 4.67 -2.38
CA PHE A 421 8.29 4.93 -2.43
C PHE A 421 8.73 6.01 -1.45
N PHE A 422 7.88 7.00 -1.18
CA PHE A 422 8.15 7.94 -0.09
C PHE A 422 7.74 7.36 1.26
N ILE A 423 6.54 6.80 1.38
CA ILE A 423 5.98 6.38 2.67
C ILE A 423 6.80 5.25 3.30
N GLU A 424 6.98 4.15 2.58
CA GLU A 424 7.76 2.99 3.02
C GLU A 424 9.27 3.26 2.93
N GLY A 425 9.66 4.01 1.90
CA GLY A 425 11.05 4.43 1.71
C GLY A 425 11.57 5.27 2.86
N TRP A 426 10.78 6.21 3.40
CA TRP A 426 11.10 7.00 4.58
C TRP A 426 11.32 6.13 5.82
N ALA A 427 10.41 5.21 6.08
CA ALA A 427 10.53 4.33 7.25
C ALA A 427 11.76 3.43 7.14
N LEU A 428 12.05 2.87 5.96
CA LEU A 428 13.25 2.05 5.76
C LEU A 428 14.54 2.89 5.68
N TYR A 429 14.49 4.12 5.17
CA TYR A 429 15.61 5.05 5.27
C TYR A 429 16.04 5.22 6.72
N TRP A 430 15.08 5.36 7.64
CA TRP A 430 15.39 5.44 9.07
C TRP A 430 15.88 4.12 9.67
N GLU A 431 15.44 2.96 9.18
CA GLU A 431 16.07 1.69 9.57
C GLU A 431 17.57 1.70 9.23
N SER A 432 17.92 2.23 8.04
CA SER A 432 19.32 2.34 7.60
C SER A 432 20.12 3.36 8.41
N GLU A 433 19.54 4.53 8.71
CA GLU A 433 20.19 5.56 9.53
C GLU A 433 20.41 5.09 10.98
N LEU A 434 19.45 4.35 11.53
CA LEU A 434 19.57 3.74 12.86
C LEU A 434 20.69 2.68 12.88
N TRP A 435 20.82 1.89 11.81
CA TRP A 435 21.95 0.95 11.66
C TRP A 435 23.29 1.69 11.62
N ASP A 436 23.44 2.66 10.75
CA ASP A 436 24.67 3.42 10.55
C ASP A 436 25.10 4.19 11.82
N ARG A 437 24.15 4.54 12.69
CA ARG A 437 24.37 5.28 13.96
C ARG A 437 24.49 4.39 15.20
N GLY A 438 24.51 3.06 15.02
CA GLY A 438 24.75 2.13 16.13
C GLY A 438 23.56 1.98 17.09
N TYR A 439 22.32 2.02 16.59
CA TYR A 439 21.12 1.79 17.40
C TYR A 439 21.02 0.36 17.94
N ALA A 440 21.67 -0.61 17.28
CA ALA A 440 21.84 -1.97 17.80
C ALA A 440 22.72 -1.99 19.06
N ARG A 441 22.26 -2.59 20.14
CA ARG A 441 22.98 -2.67 21.43
C ARG A 441 23.95 -3.85 21.49
N ASN A 442 23.69 -4.89 20.70
CA ASN A 442 24.41 -6.17 20.69
C ASN A 442 24.30 -6.86 19.33
N CYS A 443 24.93 -8.04 19.22
CA CYS A 443 24.90 -8.83 17.99
C CYS A 443 23.48 -9.31 17.64
N GLU A 444 22.68 -9.67 18.63
CA GLU A 444 21.32 -10.14 18.45
C GLU A 444 20.42 -9.03 17.87
N ASP A 445 20.54 -7.78 18.34
CA ASP A 445 19.85 -6.63 17.75
C ASP A 445 20.28 -6.44 16.29
N ARG A 446 21.59 -6.59 15.97
CA ARG A 446 22.08 -6.53 14.58
C ARG A 446 21.47 -7.62 13.70
N VAL A 447 21.38 -8.85 14.21
CA VAL A 447 20.70 -9.94 13.48
C VAL A 447 19.24 -9.59 13.22
N GLY A 448 18.53 -9.01 14.19
CA GLY A 448 17.13 -8.57 14.02
C GLY A 448 16.97 -7.50 12.94
N MET A 449 17.83 -6.47 12.95
CA MET A 449 17.83 -5.41 11.94
C MET A 449 18.17 -5.96 10.54
N LEU A 450 19.14 -6.84 10.43
CA LEU A 450 19.56 -7.46 9.16
C LEU A 450 18.52 -8.44 8.63
N PHE A 451 17.80 -9.18 9.49
CA PHE A 451 16.69 -10.02 9.09
C PHE A 451 15.63 -9.21 8.33
N TRP A 452 15.21 -8.09 8.89
CA TRP A 452 14.23 -7.23 8.23
C TRP A 452 14.76 -6.56 6.96
N ARG A 453 16.02 -6.09 6.96
CA ARG A 453 16.63 -5.55 5.74
C ARG A 453 16.75 -6.60 4.64
N SER A 454 17.12 -7.84 4.98
CA SER A 454 17.11 -8.98 4.04
C SER A 454 15.71 -9.21 3.46
N HIS A 455 14.67 -9.13 4.30
CA HIS A 455 13.29 -9.25 3.87
C HIS A 455 12.90 -8.13 2.88
N ARG A 456 13.29 -6.87 3.14
CA ARG A 456 13.02 -5.74 2.23
C ARG A 456 13.73 -5.93 0.86
N ALA A 457 14.95 -6.42 0.85
CA ALA A 457 15.68 -6.74 -0.38
C ALA A 457 15.03 -7.93 -1.14
N ALA A 458 14.65 -8.98 -0.42
CA ALA A 458 13.97 -10.15 -0.99
C ALA A 458 12.63 -9.78 -1.63
N ARG A 459 11.87 -8.84 -1.06
CA ARG A 459 10.59 -8.35 -1.61
C ARG A 459 10.74 -7.81 -3.04
N ILE A 460 11.81 -7.10 -3.35
CA ILE A 460 12.08 -6.63 -4.72
C ILE A 460 12.14 -7.82 -5.68
N ILE A 461 12.94 -8.83 -5.32
CA ILE A 461 13.23 -9.98 -6.17
C ILE A 461 11.96 -10.79 -6.43
N VAL A 462 11.28 -11.20 -5.36
CA VAL A 462 10.12 -12.11 -5.48
C VAL A 462 8.92 -11.40 -6.13
N SER A 463 8.67 -10.12 -5.80
CA SER A 463 7.54 -9.39 -6.34
C SER A 463 7.70 -9.10 -7.83
N LEU A 464 8.86 -8.59 -8.25
CA LEU A 464 9.10 -8.29 -9.66
C LEU A 464 9.12 -9.57 -10.51
N ARG A 465 9.78 -10.65 -10.06
CA ARG A 465 9.77 -11.92 -10.77
C ARG A 465 8.39 -12.53 -10.89
N PHE A 466 7.55 -12.40 -9.84
CA PHE A 466 6.16 -12.82 -9.93
C PHE A 466 5.42 -12.04 -11.01
N HIS A 467 5.49 -10.71 -10.99
CA HIS A 467 4.80 -9.87 -11.98
C HIS A 467 5.33 -9.99 -13.40
N LEU A 468 6.60 -10.39 -13.57
CA LEU A 468 7.19 -10.76 -14.86
C LEU A 468 6.79 -12.17 -15.33
N GLY A 469 6.15 -12.99 -14.47
CA GLY A 469 5.81 -14.38 -14.77
C GLY A 469 6.99 -15.35 -14.63
N GLU A 470 8.07 -14.96 -13.96
CA GLU A 470 9.29 -15.73 -13.78
C GLU A 470 9.35 -16.53 -12.47
N MET A 471 8.40 -16.31 -11.56
CA MET A 471 8.37 -16.97 -10.24
C MET A 471 6.93 -17.24 -9.84
N THR A 472 6.65 -18.47 -9.43
CA THR A 472 5.35 -18.88 -8.89
C THR A 472 5.22 -18.50 -7.41
N PRO A 473 3.98 -18.36 -6.87
CA PRO A 473 3.79 -18.07 -5.46
C PRO A 473 4.42 -19.09 -4.48
N PRO A 474 4.42 -20.41 -4.72
CA PRO A 474 5.17 -21.34 -3.88
C PRO A 474 6.68 -21.09 -3.87
N GLU A 475 7.28 -20.80 -5.04
CA GLU A 475 8.72 -20.47 -5.14
C GLU A 475 9.05 -19.16 -4.40
N MET A 476 8.12 -18.18 -4.37
CA MET A 476 8.29 -16.97 -3.55
C MET A 476 8.36 -17.31 -2.06
N VAL A 477 7.49 -18.22 -1.59
CA VAL A 477 7.50 -18.68 -0.19
C VAL A 477 8.82 -19.37 0.12
N ASP A 478 9.27 -20.30 -0.74
CA ASP A 478 10.53 -21.03 -0.57
C ASP A 478 11.71 -20.04 -0.54
N PHE A 479 11.74 -19.04 -1.41
CA PHE A 479 12.76 -18.00 -1.41
C PHE A 479 12.82 -17.25 -0.09
N LEU A 480 11.68 -16.82 0.47
CA LEU A 480 11.63 -16.11 1.74
C LEU A 480 12.07 -16.98 2.93
N VAL A 481 11.73 -18.26 2.91
CA VAL A 481 12.19 -19.22 3.94
C VAL A 481 13.69 -19.46 3.84
N ASP A 482 14.20 -19.71 2.65
CA ASP A 482 15.58 -20.15 2.44
C ASP A 482 16.59 -19.00 2.48
N GLN A 483 16.26 -17.84 1.89
CA GLN A 483 17.18 -16.72 1.75
C GLN A 483 17.09 -15.71 2.89
N VAL A 484 15.94 -15.63 3.59
CA VAL A 484 15.73 -14.67 4.68
C VAL A 484 15.62 -15.37 6.04
N GLY A 485 15.11 -16.60 6.09
CA GLY A 485 14.90 -17.35 7.32
C GLY A 485 13.53 -17.15 7.95
N HIS A 486 12.50 -16.81 7.14
CA HIS A 486 11.12 -16.75 7.62
C HIS A 486 10.59 -18.11 8.08
N GLU A 487 9.65 -18.10 9.03
CA GLU A 487 8.76 -19.22 9.27
C GLU A 487 7.86 -19.40 8.03
N ARG A 488 7.62 -20.65 7.62
CA ARG A 488 6.87 -20.93 6.37
C ARG A 488 5.47 -20.31 6.36
N ALA A 489 4.74 -20.39 7.47
CA ALA A 489 3.42 -19.78 7.56
C ALA A 489 3.48 -18.25 7.44
N SER A 490 4.46 -17.59 8.07
CA SER A 490 4.68 -16.15 7.91
C SER A 490 5.05 -15.78 6.47
N ALA A 491 5.92 -16.56 5.81
CA ALA A 491 6.25 -16.36 4.39
C ALA A 491 5.03 -16.53 3.48
N THR A 492 4.17 -17.52 3.77
CA THR A 492 2.92 -17.77 3.03
C THR A 492 1.95 -16.58 3.18
N SER A 493 1.78 -16.04 4.40
CA SER A 493 0.95 -14.85 4.65
C SER A 493 1.49 -13.62 3.92
N GLU A 494 2.81 -13.41 3.93
CA GLU A 494 3.45 -12.32 3.21
C GLU A 494 3.23 -12.44 1.70
N VAL A 495 3.49 -13.60 1.11
CA VAL A 495 3.27 -13.82 -0.33
C VAL A 495 1.80 -13.65 -0.71
N ARG A 496 0.86 -14.18 0.09
CA ARG A 496 -0.57 -13.99 -0.12
C ARG A 496 -0.93 -12.51 -0.23
N ARG A 497 -0.38 -11.68 0.66
CA ARG A 497 -0.58 -10.22 0.66
C ARG A 497 0.05 -9.54 -0.56
N TYR A 498 1.20 -10.01 -1.05
CA TYR A 498 1.88 -9.39 -2.19
C TYR A 498 1.13 -9.57 -3.51
N ILE A 499 0.41 -10.68 -3.67
CA ILE A 499 -0.16 -11.09 -4.96
C ILE A 499 -1.69 -10.97 -5.05
N ASN A 500 -2.40 -10.72 -3.93
CA ASN A 500 -3.87 -10.71 -3.88
C ASN A 500 -4.52 -9.45 -4.46
N GLY A 501 -3.74 -8.48 -4.95
CA GLY A 501 -4.23 -7.22 -5.52
C GLY A 501 -4.62 -6.15 -4.48
N MET A 502 -4.34 -6.36 -3.20
CA MET A 502 -4.53 -5.35 -2.13
C MET A 502 -3.58 -4.17 -2.32
N TYR A 503 -2.39 -4.42 -2.82
CA TYR A 503 -1.35 -3.44 -3.06
C TYR A 503 -1.06 -3.28 -4.57
N SER A 504 -0.47 -2.12 -4.94
CA SER A 504 0.06 -1.94 -6.29
C SER A 504 1.22 -2.92 -6.56
N PRO A 505 1.49 -3.27 -7.83
CA PRO A 505 2.58 -4.19 -8.20
C PRO A 505 3.95 -3.78 -7.67
N LEU A 506 4.21 -2.46 -7.54
CA LEU A 506 5.49 -1.94 -7.06
C LEU A 506 5.54 -1.71 -5.54
N TYR A 507 4.45 -1.96 -4.81
CA TYR A 507 4.42 -1.66 -3.36
C TYR A 507 5.55 -2.35 -2.60
N GLN A 508 5.84 -3.63 -2.91
CA GLN A 508 6.88 -4.38 -2.23
C GLN A 508 8.31 -3.92 -2.60
N VAL A 509 8.45 -3.31 -3.77
CA VAL A 509 9.70 -2.72 -4.26
C VAL A 509 10.00 -1.39 -3.57
N ALA A 510 8.96 -0.66 -3.23
CA ALA A 510 9.00 0.72 -2.75
C ALA A 510 9.80 0.90 -1.46
N TYR A 511 9.79 -0.08 -0.55
CA TYR A 511 10.56 -0.05 0.69
C TYR A 511 12.05 0.25 0.46
N MET A 512 12.73 -0.68 -0.20
CA MET A 512 14.19 -0.60 -0.39
C MET A 512 14.54 0.48 -1.39
N ILE A 513 13.83 0.56 -2.50
CA ILE A 513 14.15 1.52 -3.56
C ILE A 513 13.93 2.95 -3.07
N GLY A 514 12.82 3.24 -2.39
CA GLY A 514 12.59 4.56 -1.78
C GLY A 514 13.64 4.92 -0.72
N SER A 515 14.07 3.95 0.08
CA SER A 515 15.15 4.16 1.05
C SER A 515 16.49 4.49 0.36
N LEU A 516 16.84 3.80 -0.73
CA LEU A 516 18.06 4.07 -1.50
C LEU A 516 18.01 5.46 -2.15
N GLN A 517 16.86 5.86 -2.69
CA GLN A 517 16.64 7.22 -3.21
C GLN A 517 16.87 8.29 -2.12
N LEU A 518 16.29 8.12 -0.93
CA LEU A 518 16.46 9.06 0.18
C LEU A 518 17.91 9.09 0.70
N ARG A 519 18.61 7.96 0.71
CA ARG A 519 20.03 7.90 1.09
C ARG A 519 20.91 8.62 0.06
N ALA A 520 20.66 8.43 -1.22
CA ALA A 520 21.37 9.14 -2.28
C ALA A 520 21.10 10.66 -2.21
N LEU A 521 19.85 11.06 -2.05
CA LEU A 521 19.48 12.45 -1.87
C LEU A 521 20.14 13.09 -0.64
N LYS A 522 20.17 12.35 0.50
CA LYS A 522 20.88 12.79 1.70
C LYS A 522 22.36 13.07 1.39
N ALA A 523 23.03 12.17 0.71
CA ALA A 523 24.45 12.35 0.35
C ALA A 523 24.63 13.61 -0.52
N GLU A 524 23.84 13.78 -1.58
CA GLU A 524 23.91 14.93 -2.46
C GLU A 524 23.70 16.27 -1.72
N VAL A 525 22.75 16.32 -0.78
CA VAL A 525 22.43 17.56 -0.04
C VAL A 525 23.48 17.88 1.03
N LEU A 526 23.95 16.87 1.78
CA LEU A 526 24.93 17.06 2.85
C LEU A 526 26.33 17.32 2.32
N ASP A 527 26.74 16.66 1.24
CA ASP A 527 28.07 16.87 0.60
C ASP A 527 28.21 18.31 0.06
N GLN A 528 27.09 18.95 -0.34
CA GLN A 528 27.07 20.35 -0.73
C GLN A 528 27.10 21.33 0.45
N GLY A 529 27.04 20.84 1.69
CA GLY A 529 27.03 21.65 2.91
C GLY A 529 25.82 22.58 3.05
N ARG A 530 24.74 22.33 2.31
CA ARG A 530 23.56 23.20 2.29
C ARG A 530 22.70 23.10 3.55
N MET A 531 22.65 21.92 4.18
CA MET A 531 21.81 21.63 5.33
C MET A 531 22.54 20.73 6.32
N SER A 532 22.22 20.84 7.61
CA SER A 532 22.53 19.81 8.58
C SER A 532 21.65 18.58 8.38
N PHE A 533 22.04 17.43 8.94
CA PHE A 533 21.26 16.19 8.87
C PHE A 533 19.81 16.38 9.36
N ARG A 534 19.62 17.09 10.47
CA ARG A 534 18.28 17.42 11.00
C ARG A 534 17.47 18.27 10.02
N GLN A 535 18.06 19.34 9.49
CA GLN A 535 17.40 20.20 8.52
C GLN A 535 17.01 19.45 7.25
N PHE A 536 17.84 18.52 6.80
CA PHE A 536 17.51 17.67 5.66
C PHE A 536 16.26 16.84 5.93
N ASN A 537 16.21 16.12 7.05
CA ASN A 537 15.07 15.29 7.41
C ASN A 537 13.78 16.09 7.56
N ASP A 538 13.86 17.27 8.19
CA ASP A 538 12.72 18.16 8.33
C ASP A 538 12.23 18.67 6.96
N ALA A 539 13.16 19.06 6.08
CA ALA A 539 12.85 19.56 4.74
C ALA A 539 12.23 18.47 3.83
N VAL A 540 12.66 17.21 3.96
CA VAL A 540 12.04 16.08 3.25
C VAL A 540 10.58 15.91 3.67
N LEU A 541 10.28 15.91 4.96
CA LEU A 541 8.91 15.80 5.48
C LEU A 541 8.01 16.97 5.07
N GLU A 542 8.56 18.16 4.85
CA GLU A 542 7.83 19.34 4.39
C GLU A 542 7.38 19.26 2.92
N GLN A 543 7.89 18.29 2.13
CA GLN A 543 7.47 18.15 0.73
C GLN A 543 6.15 17.37 0.57
N GLY A 544 5.72 16.62 1.58
CA GLY A 544 4.61 15.68 1.47
C GLY A 544 5.04 14.35 0.84
N PRO A 545 4.12 13.35 0.73
CA PRO A 545 4.46 11.98 0.36
C PRO A 545 4.56 11.78 -1.17
N ILE A 546 5.36 12.59 -1.85
CA ILE A 546 5.52 12.62 -3.32
C ILE A 546 6.75 11.79 -3.77
N PRO A 547 6.89 11.46 -5.07
CA PRO A 547 8.08 10.79 -5.60
C PRO A 547 9.38 11.47 -5.19
N VAL A 548 10.36 10.67 -4.73
CA VAL A 548 11.59 11.18 -4.11
C VAL A 548 12.43 12.02 -5.08
N GLU A 549 12.35 11.77 -6.39
CA GLU A 549 13.01 12.60 -7.39
C GLU A 549 12.51 14.05 -7.38
N LEU A 550 11.22 14.26 -7.17
CA LEU A 550 10.67 15.61 -7.07
C LEU A 550 11.02 16.28 -5.73
N VAL A 551 11.14 15.49 -4.65
CA VAL A 551 11.76 16.00 -3.41
C VAL A 551 13.19 16.45 -3.67
N ARG A 552 13.97 15.68 -4.44
CA ARG A 552 15.34 16.01 -4.85
C ARG A 552 15.39 17.33 -5.65
N ALA A 553 14.52 17.46 -6.64
CA ALA A 553 14.44 18.68 -7.44
C ALA A 553 14.16 19.92 -6.56
N GLN A 554 13.25 19.81 -5.59
CA GLN A 554 12.94 20.88 -4.66
C GLN A 554 14.11 21.27 -3.74
N LEU A 555 14.78 20.28 -3.14
CA LEU A 555 15.84 20.52 -2.16
C LEU A 555 17.14 21.03 -2.80
N LEU A 556 17.42 20.61 -4.04
CA LEU A 556 18.62 21.00 -4.77
C LEU A 556 18.40 22.18 -5.73
N GLY A 557 17.14 22.58 -5.96
CA GLY A 557 16.80 23.63 -6.93
C GLY A 557 17.06 23.20 -8.37
N LEU A 558 16.78 21.92 -8.69
CA LEU A 558 16.97 21.42 -10.05
C LEU A 558 15.82 21.87 -10.96
N PRO A 559 16.12 22.15 -12.25
CA PRO A 559 15.07 22.53 -13.20
C PRO A 559 14.14 21.37 -13.49
N LEU A 560 12.84 21.69 -13.60
CA LEU A 560 11.81 20.77 -14.05
C LEU A 560 11.27 21.22 -15.41
N HIS A 561 10.73 20.30 -16.18
CA HIS A 561 10.06 20.55 -17.46
C HIS A 561 8.61 20.03 -17.39
N ALA A 562 7.73 20.59 -18.18
CA ALA A 562 6.31 20.19 -18.20
C ALA A 562 6.12 18.69 -18.51
N ASP A 563 6.99 18.12 -19.35
CA ASP A 563 7.03 16.70 -19.73
C ASP A 563 8.11 15.91 -18.98
N HIS A 564 8.52 16.39 -17.79
CA HIS A 564 9.62 15.82 -17.01
C HIS A 564 9.53 14.29 -16.93
N ARG A 565 10.66 13.65 -17.15
CA ARG A 565 10.90 12.20 -17.01
C ARG A 565 12.16 11.98 -16.20
N SER A 566 12.23 10.88 -15.47
CA SER A 566 13.40 10.58 -14.65
C SER A 566 14.59 10.10 -15.49
N GLU A 567 15.76 10.66 -15.18
CA GLU A 567 17.07 10.17 -15.61
C GLU A 567 17.97 9.90 -14.39
N TRP A 568 17.44 10.06 -13.19
CA TRP A 568 18.21 9.94 -11.96
C TRP A 568 18.57 8.48 -11.64
N ARG A 569 19.88 8.22 -11.62
CA ARG A 569 20.47 6.93 -11.21
C ARG A 569 21.02 7.11 -9.80
N PHE A 570 20.28 6.62 -8.80
CA PHE A 570 20.57 6.79 -7.38
C PHE A 570 21.39 5.63 -6.78
N ASP A 571 21.67 4.58 -7.52
CA ASP A 571 22.51 3.44 -7.12
C ASP A 571 23.51 3.12 -8.24
N ASP A 572 24.70 3.70 -8.13
CA ASP A 572 25.78 3.56 -9.11
C ASP A 572 26.74 2.39 -8.80
N ARG A 573 26.38 1.51 -7.84
CA ARG A 573 27.19 0.36 -7.39
C ARG A 573 27.09 -0.85 -8.30
#